data_068584970c7f0a3096393847f21c27e1
#
_entry.id   068584970c7f0a3096393847f21c27e1
#
_cell.length_a   1.000
_cell.length_b   1.000
_cell.length_c   1.000
_cell.angle_alpha   90.00
_cell.angle_beta   90.00
_cell.angle_gamma   90.00
#
_symmetry.space_group_name_H-M   'P 1'
#
loop_
_entity.id
_entity.type
_entity.pdbx_description
1 polymer ?
#
loop_
_entity_poly.entity_id
_entity_poly.type
_entity_poly.pdbx_seq_one_letter_code
_entity_poly.pdbx_strand_id
1 'polypeptide(L)'
;MITTRHFSIQQLAQAAELLRSGHLVAFPTETVFGLGANALDATAVDKIFVAKGRPSDNPLIVHLASRDDLVRIVRSVSAPAQELMDRFWPGPLTLVFPKSSIIPGSVTAGLDTVAVRVPAHPIAAELIRLSGVPIAAPSANRSGRPSATTWQAVTEDLEGRIDGIIHGEPTQLGLESTVVDVSTSRITLLRPGGVSLEALQTVVPDIQIYSAELNLDKSNSALPVALRHAPNDTNVAVNSPGLRHRHYQPKARIILVTNKNVEQWIHDEPAFFIGISEPENAPKLIRIFVCRSIDEYASRLFDFFRQADQCDARIVYCESVPENGIGAALMDRLRRASES
;
A
#
# COMPACT_ATOMS: atom_id res chain seq x y z
N MET A 1 13.82 -1.97 -25.59
CA MET A 1 12.52 -2.22 -24.91
C MET A 1 12.56 -3.63 -24.35
N ILE A 2 12.15 -3.82 -23.09
CA ILE A 2 12.04 -5.16 -22.48
C ILE A 2 10.78 -5.82 -23.07
N THR A 3 10.86 -7.10 -23.44
CA THR A 3 9.64 -7.87 -23.79
C THR A 3 9.04 -8.41 -22.51
N THR A 4 7.90 -7.88 -22.11
CA THR A 4 7.18 -8.36 -20.91
C THR A 4 6.47 -9.68 -21.23
N ARG A 5 6.72 -10.71 -20.43
CA ARG A 5 6.06 -12.01 -20.56
C ARG A 5 4.83 -12.07 -19.65
N HIS A 6 3.76 -12.66 -20.16
CA HIS A 6 2.53 -12.91 -19.38
C HIS A 6 2.48 -14.36 -18.95
N PHE A 7 2.25 -14.58 -17.64
CA PHE A 7 2.25 -15.90 -17.01
C PHE A 7 0.86 -16.26 -16.48
N SER A 8 0.41 -17.45 -16.78
CA SER A 8 -0.70 -18.07 -16.07
C SER A 8 -0.24 -18.64 -14.71
N ILE A 9 -1.20 -19.05 -13.88
CA ILE A 9 -0.92 -19.70 -12.59
C ILE A 9 -0.09 -20.99 -12.76
N GLN A 10 -0.28 -21.73 -13.85
CA GLN A 10 0.47 -22.96 -14.15
C GLN A 10 1.96 -22.69 -14.48
N GLN A 11 2.32 -21.45 -14.74
CA GLN A 11 3.67 -21.03 -15.14
C GLN A 11 4.45 -20.35 -14.01
N LEU A 12 3.99 -20.45 -12.74
CA LEU A 12 4.63 -19.81 -11.58
C LEU A 12 6.12 -20.16 -11.43
N ALA A 13 6.51 -21.40 -11.74
CA ALA A 13 7.91 -21.81 -11.67
C ALA A 13 8.82 -21.00 -12.64
N GLN A 14 8.30 -20.67 -13.82
CA GLN A 14 9.03 -19.84 -14.80
C GLN A 14 9.15 -18.39 -14.33
N ALA A 15 8.07 -17.84 -13.74
CA ALA A 15 8.08 -16.50 -13.15
C ALA A 15 9.02 -16.42 -11.94
N ALA A 16 9.06 -17.46 -11.09
CA ALA A 16 9.95 -17.57 -9.94
C ALA A 16 11.42 -17.60 -10.37
N GLU A 17 11.75 -18.29 -11.48
CA GLU A 17 13.10 -18.30 -12.04
C GLU A 17 13.55 -16.91 -12.48
N LEU A 18 12.66 -16.10 -13.08
CA LEU A 18 12.96 -14.71 -13.39
C LEU A 18 13.33 -13.92 -12.13
N LEU A 19 12.55 -14.02 -11.05
CA LEU A 19 12.87 -13.35 -9.80
C LEU A 19 14.20 -13.77 -9.22
N ARG A 20 14.51 -15.08 -9.22
CA ARG A 20 15.78 -15.63 -8.75
C ARG A 20 16.96 -15.09 -9.54
N SER A 21 16.77 -14.93 -10.84
CA SER A 21 17.79 -14.42 -11.78
C SER A 21 17.90 -12.89 -11.82
N GLY A 22 17.27 -12.17 -10.88
CA GLY A 22 17.38 -10.73 -10.75
C GLY A 22 16.51 -9.93 -11.75
N HIS A 23 15.45 -10.54 -12.29
CA HIS A 23 14.45 -9.92 -13.13
C HIS A 23 13.23 -9.44 -12.33
N LEU A 24 12.37 -8.61 -12.93
CA LEU A 24 11.19 -8.04 -12.33
C LEU A 24 9.93 -8.80 -12.73
N VAL A 25 9.12 -9.21 -11.75
CA VAL A 25 7.82 -9.85 -11.99
C VAL A 25 6.73 -9.19 -11.17
N ALA A 26 5.65 -8.78 -11.80
CA ALA A 26 4.45 -8.33 -11.10
C ALA A 26 3.54 -9.52 -10.77
N PHE A 27 2.99 -9.52 -9.54
CA PHE A 27 2.18 -10.62 -9.02
C PHE A 27 1.03 -10.14 -8.12
N PRO A 28 -0.10 -10.87 -8.07
CA PRO A 28 -1.23 -10.52 -7.21
C PRO A 28 -0.93 -10.82 -5.74
N THR A 29 -1.45 -9.96 -4.87
CA THR A 29 -1.59 -10.23 -3.43
C THR A 29 -3.04 -9.99 -3.01
N GLU A 30 -3.40 -10.26 -1.75
CA GLU A 30 -4.72 -9.95 -1.22
C GLU A 30 -4.98 -8.45 -1.09
N THR A 31 -3.93 -7.62 -1.11
CA THR A 31 -3.99 -6.16 -0.97
C THR A 31 -4.02 -5.45 -2.32
N VAL A 32 -2.88 -5.38 -3.00
CA VAL A 32 -2.68 -4.81 -4.34
C VAL A 32 -1.65 -5.67 -5.10
N PHE A 33 -1.54 -5.53 -6.41
CA PHE A 33 -0.45 -6.19 -7.14
C PHE A 33 0.90 -5.63 -6.69
N GLY A 34 1.87 -6.53 -6.44
CA GLY A 34 3.25 -6.20 -6.11
C GLY A 34 4.17 -6.30 -7.33
N LEU A 35 5.15 -5.38 -7.44
CA LEU A 35 6.25 -5.50 -8.40
C LEU A 35 7.46 -6.06 -7.67
N GLY A 36 7.75 -7.35 -7.90
CA GLY A 36 8.79 -8.11 -7.19
C GLY A 36 10.16 -8.05 -7.81
N ALA A 37 11.16 -8.04 -6.94
CA ALA A 37 12.57 -8.31 -7.25
C ALA A 37 13.18 -9.11 -6.09
N ASN A 38 14.29 -9.84 -6.36
CA ASN A 38 15.07 -10.49 -5.32
C ASN A 38 15.58 -9.45 -4.31
N ALA A 39 15.12 -9.53 -3.06
CA ALA A 39 15.45 -8.57 -2.00
C ALA A 39 16.93 -8.62 -1.56
N LEU A 40 17.68 -9.68 -1.90
CA LEU A 40 19.08 -9.83 -1.58
C LEU A 40 20.01 -9.32 -2.68
N ASP A 41 19.46 -8.95 -3.84
CA ASP A 41 20.21 -8.42 -4.99
C ASP A 41 19.90 -6.93 -5.18
N ALA A 42 20.84 -6.07 -4.78
CA ALA A 42 20.73 -4.63 -4.91
C ALA A 42 20.45 -4.19 -6.35
N THR A 43 21.07 -4.84 -7.34
CA THR A 43 20.89 -4.52 -8.76
C THR A 43 19.47 -4.85 -9.23
N ALA A 44 18.91 -5.97 -8.77
CA ALA A 44 17.52 -6.33 -9.05
C ALA A 44 16.54 -5.32 -8.41
N VAL A 45 16.81 -4.90 -7.17
CA VAL A 45 16.01 -3.90 -6.46
C VAL A 45 16.05 -2.55 -7.16
N ASP A 46 17.21 -2.11 -7.64
CA ASP A 46 17.35 -0.83 -8.35
C ASP A 46 16.52 -0.78 -9.65
N LYS A 47 16.32 -1.91 -10.31
CA LYS A 47 15.41 -2.00 -11.49
C LYS A 47 13.96 -1.64 -11.14
N ILE A 48 13.49 -1.91 -9.91
CA ILE A 48 12.14 -1.51 -9.46
C ILE A 48 11.97 0.02 -9.56
N PHE A 49 12.94 0.77 -9.04
CA PHE A 49 12.90 2.23 -9.05
C PHE A 49 12.90 2.78 -10.48
N VAL A 50 13.72 2.22 -11.35
CA VAL A 50 13.76 2.59 -12.76
C VAL A 50 12.44 2.27 -13.48
N ALA A 51 11.91 1.05 -13.34
CA ALA A 51 10.68 0.62 -14.01
C ALA A 51 9.48 1.48 -13.62
N LYS A 52 9.37 1.84 -12.34
CA LYS A 52 8.26 2.65 -11.79
C LYS A 52 8.46 4.16 -11.96
N GLY A 53 9.68 4.65 -12.19
CA GLY A 53 10.01 6.07 -11.99
C GLY A 53 9.86 6.49 -10.53
N ARG A 54 10.21 5.60 -9.57
CA ARG A 54 10.07 5.80 -8.13
C ARG A 54 11.34 6.41 -7.56
N PRO A 55 11.25 7.42 -6.66
CA PRO A 55 12.40 7.87 -5.90
C PRO A 55 12.99 6.76 -5.01
N SER A 56 14.32 6.65 -4.97
CA SER A 56 15.03 5.60 -4.22
C SER A 56 15.11 5.84 -2.71
N ASP A 57 14.69 7.00 -2.23
CA ASP A 57 14.58 7.36 -0.80
C ASP A 57 13.34 6.78 -0.11
N ASN A 58 12.51 6.03 -0.82
CA ASN A 58 11.28 5.44 -0.32
C ASN A 58 11.45 3.92 -0.18
N PRO A 59 11.58 3.37 1.06
CA PRO A 59 11.90 1.97 1.30
C PRO A 59 10.85 1.02 0.72
N LEU A 60 11.23 -0.26 0.58
CA LEU A 60 10.40 -1.33 0.04
C LEU A 60 10.00 -2.32 1.15
N ILE A 61 8.90 -3.05 0.91
CA ILE A 61 8.47 -4.14 1.79
C ILE A 61 9.04 -5.44 1.26
N VAL A 62 9.69 -6.21 2.13
CA VAL A 62 10.17 -7.56 1.85
C VAL A 62 9.06 -8.55 2.14
N HIS A 63 8.71 -9.36 1.14
CA HIS A 63 7.70 -10.42 1.24
C HIS A 63 8.39 -11.78 1.42
N LEU A 64 7.90 -12.57 2.36
CA LEU A 64 8.39 -13.91 2.67
C LEU A 64 7.34 -14.97 2.37
N ALA A 65 7.79 -16.18 2.05
CA ALA A 65 6.89 -17.33 1.90
C ALA A 65 6.38 -17.86 3.26
N SER A 66 7.24 -17.78 4.29
CA SER A 66 6.95 -18.21 5.65
C SER A 66 7.55 -17.25 6.65
N ARG A 67 6.98 -17.18 7.85
CA ARG A 67 7.58 -16.46 8.98
C ARG A 67 8.92 -17.06 9.43
N ASP A 68 9.17 -18.33 9.14
CA ASP A 68 10.41 -19.00 9.49
C ASP A 68 11.62 -18.39 8.77
N ASP A 69 11.39 -17.78 7.60
CA ASP A 69 12.43 -17.08 6.83
C ASP A 69 12.84 -15.73 7.48
N LEU A 70 12.06 -15.23 8.44
CA LEU A 70 12.27 -13.91 9.07
C LEU A 70 13.62 -13.83 9.78
N VAL A 71 14.05 -14.91 10.46
CA VAL A 71 15.30 -14.97 11.22
C VAL A 71 16.52 -14.60 10.39
N ARG A 72 16.47 -14.79 9.07
CA ARG A 72 17.59 -14.48 8.17
C ARG A 72 17.70 -12.98 7.87
N ILE A 73 16.59 -12.25 7.90
CA ILE A 73 16.51 -10.87 7.38
C ILE A 73 16.33 -9.81 8.47
N VAL A 74 16.04 -10.21 9.72
CA VAL A 74 15.96 -9.31 10.86
C VAL A 74 16.96 -9.68 11.95
N ARG A 75 17.34 -8.70 12.79
CA ARG A 75 18.28 -8.94 13.90
C ARG A 75 17.60 -9.48 15.15
N SER A 76 16.35 -9.07 15.39
CA SER A 76 15.60 -9.44 16.58
C SER A 76 14.09 -9.33 16.35
N VAL A 77 13.33 -10.11 17.11
CA VAL A 77 11.87 -10.09 17.14
C VAL A 77 11.45 -9.92 18.60
N SER A 78 10.68 -8.88 18.90
CA SER A 78 10.14 -8.63 20.23
C SER A 78 8.90 -9.50 20.51
N ALA A 79 8.54 -9.68 21.78
CA ALA A 79 7.34 -10.45 22.14
C ALA A 79 6.06 -9.86 21.53
N PRO A 80 5.79 -8.53 21.57
CA PRO A 80 4.62 -7.96 20.88
C PRO A 80 4.64 -8.20 19.35
N ALA A 81 5.84 -8.17 18.71
CA ALA A 81 5.95 -8.48 17.29
C ALA A 81 5.56 -9.95 17.02
N GLN A 82 5.97 -10.88 17.91
CA GLN A 82 5.60 -12.29 17.78
C GLN A 82 4.07 -12.47 17.89
N GLU A 83 3.41 -11.83 18.84
CA GLU A 83 1.95 -11.88 19.00
C GLU A 83 1.21 -11.31 17.79
N LEU A 84 1.69 -10.18 17.23
CA LEU A 84 1.13 -9.60 16.00
C LEU A 84 1.29 -10.56 14.81
N MET A 85 2.44 -11.22 14.66
CA MET A 85 2.66 -12.23 13.62
C MET A 85 1.74 -13.45 13.82
N ASP A 86 1.62 -13.96 15.04
CA ASP A 86 0.76 -15.12 15.33
C ASP A 86 -0.71 -14.85 15.01
N ARG A 87 -1.15 -13.60 15.15
CA ARG A 87 -2.54 -13.20 14.90
C ARG A 87 -2.83 -12.84 13.46
N PHE A 88 -1.88 -12.20 12.75
CA PHE A 88 -2.16 -11.53 11.48
C PHE A 88 -1.31 -12.00 10.30
N TRP A 89 -0.36 -12.95 10.49
CA TRP A 89 0.38 -13.56 9.40
C TRP A 89 0.00 -15.03 9.21
N PRO A 90 -0.15 -15.47 7.94
CA PRO A 90 -0.08 -14.66 6.70
C PRO A 90 -1.27 -13.71 6.57
N GLY A 91 -1.02 -12.48 6.04
CA GLY A 91 -2.07 -11.47 5.93
C GLY A 91 -1.61 -10.05 5.54
N PRO A 92 -2.55 -9.09 5.61
CA PRO A 92 -2.32 -7.72 5.17
C PRO A 92 -1.65 -6.84 6.25
N LEU A 93 -0.76 -7.41 7.06
CA LEU A 93 0.06 -6.72 8.06
C LEU A 93 1.52 -6.72 7.64
N THR A 94 2.13 -5.55 7.61
CA THR A 94 3.57 -5.33 7.45
C THR A 94 4.15 -4.87 8.78
N LEU A 95 5.23 -5.52 9.22
CA LEU A 95 5.96 -5.16 10.44
C LEU A 95 7.34 -4.62 10.07
N VAL A 96 7.76 -3.55 10.73
CA VAL A 96 9.08 -2.94 10.56
C VAL A 96 9.99 -3.42 11.69
N PHE A 97 11.13 -4.05 11.33
CA PHE A 97 12.09 -4.65 12.27
C PHE A 97 13.49 -4.04 12.11
N PRO A 98 14.39 -4.18 13.10
CA PRO A 98 15.79 -3.95 12.90
C PRO A 98 16.35 -4.91 11.83
N LYS A 99 16.94 -4.40 10.74
CA LYS A 99 17.39 -5.21 9.62
C LYS A 99 18.66 -6.02 9.92
N SER A 100 18.78 -7.19 9.31
CA SER A 100 20.03 -7.94 9.20
C SER A 100 20.94 -7.30 8.14
N SER A 101 22.26 -7.51 8.27
CA SER A 101 23.26 -7.00 7.32
C SER A 101 23.16 -7.56 5.90
N ILE A 102 22.46 -8.67 5.69
CA ILE A 102 22.25 -9.24 4.36
C ILE A 102 21.28 -8.41 3.48
N ILE A 103 20.46 -7.55 4.09
CA ILE A 103 19.51 -6.71 3.36
C ILE A 103 20.21 -5.47 2.81
N PRO A 104 20.26 -5.30 1.48
CA PRO A 104 20.88 -4.14 0.84
C PRO A 104 20.25 -2.82 1.27
N GLY A 105 21.06 -1.75 1.28
CA GLY A 105 20.58 -0.40 1.56
C GLY A 105 19.52 0.11 0.57
N SER A 106 19.54 -0.34 -0.68
CA SER A 106 18.53 -0.01 -1.68
C SER A 106 17.11 -0.49 -1.29
N VAL A 107 16.97 -1.61 -0.58
CA VAL A 107 15.68 -2.10 -0.05
C VAL A 107 15.14 -1.15 1.01
N THR A 108 16.01 -0.64 1.88
CA THR A 108 15.64 0.09 3.09
C THR A 108 15.81 1.61 2.96
N ALA A 109 16.16 2.10 1.76
CA ALA A 109 16.52 3.52 1.55
C ALA A 109 17.62 4.01 2.54
N GLY A 110 18.57 3.12 2.89
CA GLY A 110 19.65 3.40 3.83
C GLY A 110 19.29 3.29 5.31
N LEU A 111 18.03 2.98 5.66
CA LEU A 111 17.60 2.83 7.05
C LEU A 111 18.14 1.53 7.68
N ASP A 112 18.27 1.53 9.02
CA ASP A 112 18.65 0.37 9.82
C ASP A 112 17.48 -0.59 10.12
N THR A 113 16.33 -0.32 9.52
CA THR A 113 15.11 -1.12 9.65
C THR A 113 14.68 -1.68 8.30
N VAL A 114 13.92 -2.78 8.33
CA VAL A 114 13.31 -3.41 7.16
C VAL A 114 11.84 -3.70 7.42
N ALA A 115 10.99 -3.35 6.47
CA ALA A 115 9.57 -3.68 6.48
C ALA A 115 9.37 -5.08 5.89
N VAL A 116 8.65 -5.96 6.61
CA VAL A 116 8.47 -7.37 6.25
C VAL A 116 7.00 -7.75 6.30
N ARG A 117 6.58 -8.63 5.36
CA ARG A 117 5.24 -9.18 5.32
C ARG A 117 5.24 -10.62 4.84
N VAL A 118 4.32 -11.43 5.36
CA VAL A 118 3.95 -12.74 4.80
C VAL A 118 2.56 -12.61 4.20
N PRO A 119 2.40 -12.54 2.85
CA PRO A 119 1.11 -12.34 2.21
C PRO A 119 0.24 -13.60 2.32
N ALA A 120 -1.09 -13.44 2.43
CA ALA A 120 -2.05 -14.54 2.50
C ALA A 120 -2.45 -15.07 1.10
N HIS A 121 -2.14 -14.34 0.02
CA HIS A 121 -2.56 -14.72 -1.33
C HIS A 121 -1.81 -15.95 -1.84
N PRO A 122 -2.52 -17.02 -2.29
CA PRO A 122 -1.88 -18.29 -2.65
C PRO A 122 -0.82 -18.16 -3.75
N ILE A 123 -1.10 -17.36 -4.79
CA ILE A 123 -0.14 -17.11 -5.89
C ILE A 123 1.12 -16.43 -5.36
N ALA A 124 0.99 -15.42 -4.49
CA ALA A 124 2.14 -14.74 -3.90
C ALA A 124 2.99 -15.69 -3.04
N ALA A 125 2.35 -16.45 -2.15
CA ALA A 125 3.03 -17.39 -1.27
C ALA A 125 3.80 -18.45 -2.08
N GLU A 126 3.16 -19.04 -3.10
CA GLU A 126 3.77 -20.07 -3.95
C GLU A 126 4.89 -19.50 -4.83
N LEU A 127 4.71 -18.31 -5.42
CA LEU A 127 5.74 -17.63 -6.20
C LEU A 127 7.00 -17.37 -5.37
N ILE A 128 6.84 -16.84 -4.14
CA ILE A 128 7.96 -16.54 -3.25
C ILE A 128 8.65 -17.86 -2.84
N ARG A 129 7.87 -18.88 -2.49
CA ARG A 129 8.39 -20.20 -2.16
C ARG A 129 9.20 -20.81 -3.30
N LEU A 130 8.71 -20.78 -4.52
CA LEU A 130 9.37 -21.30 -5.72
C LEU A 130 10.62 -20.50 -6.09
N SER A 131 10.64 -19.18 -5.83
CA SER A 131 11.82 -18.35 -6.08
C SER A 131 12.99 -18.69 -5.15
N GLY A 132 12.68 -19.18 -3.94
CA GLY A 132 13.70 -19.52 -2.93
C GLY A 132 14.43 -18.32 -2.33
N VAL A 133 13.94 -17.08 -2.60
CA VAL A 133 14.52 -15.82 -2.12
C VAL A 133 13.42 -14.91 -1.57
N PRO A 134 13.73 -14.05 -0.57
CA PRO A 134 12.82 -13.00 -0.16
C PRO A 134 12.60 -11.99 -1.30
N ILE A 135 11.37 -11.47 -1.44
CA ILE A 135 11.00 -10.60 -2.56
C ILE A 135 10.72 -9.18 -2.04
N ALA A 136 11.52 -8.21 -2.47
CA ALA A 136 11.20 -6.79 -2.28
C ALA A 136 10.10 -6.38 -3.27
N ALA A 137 8.97 -5.87 -2.79
CA ALA A 137 7.89 -5.48 -3.68
C ALA A 137 7.10 -4.26 -3.16
N PRO A 138 7.13 -3.13 -3.88
CA PRO A 138 6.12 -2.07 -3.81
C PRO A 138 4.90 -2.47 -4.65
N SER A 139 3.83 -1.64 -4.65
CA SER A 139 2.70 -1.80 -5.59
C SER A 139 3.16 -1.77 -7.06
N ALA A 140 2.48 -2.51 -7.94
CA ALA A 140 2.88 -2.69 -9.35
C ALA A 140 2.26 -1.64 -10.29
N ASN A 141 2.40 -0.34 -9.95
CA ASN A 141 1.99 0.81 -10.76
C ASN A 141 3.17 1.74 -11.01
N ARG A 142 3.08 2.63 -11.98
CA ARG A 142 4.01 3.77 -12.10
C ARG A 142 3.84 4.69 -10.90
N SER A 143 4.96 5.27 -10.43
CA SER A 143 4.97 6.15 -9.25
C SER A 143 3.97 7.30 -9.43
N GLY A 144 3.23 7.61 -8.36
CA GLY A 144 2.19 8.64 -8.35
C GLY A 144 0.80 8.15 -8.78
N ARG A 145 0.68 7.17 -9.68
CA ARG A 145 -0.60 6.64 -10.15
C ARG A 145 -1.32 5.77 -9.10
N PRO A 146 -2.66 5.57 -9.23
CA PRO A 146 -3.40 4.64 -8.38
C PRO A 146 -2.80 3.23 -8.40
N SER A 147 -2.74 2.57 -7.23
CA SER A 147 -2.19 1.21 -7.13
C SER A 147 -2.92 0.22 -8.04
N ALA A 148 -2.20 -0.74 -8.59
CA ALA A 148 -2.80 -1.74 -9.47
C ALA A 148 -3.51 -2.81 -8.64
N THR A 149 -4.80 -3.00 -8.89
CA THR A 149 -5.65 -4.02 -8.26
C THR A 149 -6.02 -5.15 -9.23
N THR A 150 -5.61 -5.02 -10.51
CA THR A 150 -5.80 -6.00 -11.57
C THR A 150 -4.52 -6.13 -12.39
N TRP A 151 -4.30 -7.27 -13.04
CA TRP A 151 -3.15 -7.45 -13.94
C TRP A 151 -3.23 -6.55 -15.18
N GLN A 152 -4.44 -6.18 -15.63
CA GLN A 152 -4.64 -5.23 -16.72
C GLN A 152 -4.09 -3.84 -16.35
N ALA A 153 -4.35 -3.38 -15.11
CA ALA A 153 -3.79 -2.13 -14.61
C ALA A 153 -2.26 -2.18 -14.52
N VAL A 154 -1.68 -3.35 -14.18
CA VAL A 154 -0.22 -3.56 -14.24
C VAL A 154 0.29 -3.45 -15.67
N THR A 155 -0.37 -4.10 -16.63
CA THR A 155 -0.01 -4.05 -18.05
C THR A 155 -0.04 -2.59 -18.56
N GLU A 156 -1.11 -1.85 -18.26
CA GLU A 156 -1.21 -0.42 -18.64
C GLU A 156 -0.02 0.41 -18.16
N ASP A 157 0.48 0.15 -16.96
CA ASP A 157 1.54 0.95 -16.35
C ASP A 157 2.97 0.45 -16.67
N LEU A 158 3.18 -0.86 -16.80
CA LEU A 158 4.49 -1.48 -16.74
C LEU A 158 4.83 -2.38 -17.93
N GLU A 159 3.96 -2.55 -18.91
CA GLU A 159 4.29 -3.26 -20.17
C GLU A 159 5.53 -2.64 -20.83
N GLY A 160 6.46 -3.48 -21.26
CA GLY A 160 7.73 -3.04 -21.86
C GLY A 160 8.76 -2.47 -20.88
N ARG A 161 8.47 -2.51 -19.55
CA ARG A 161 9.33 -2.00 -18.47
C ARG A 161 9.79 -3.07 -17.49
N ILE A 162 9.08 -4.20 -17.44
CA ILE A 162 9.33 -5.32 -16.53
C ILE A 162 9.34 -6.64 -17.32
N ASP A 163 9.90 -7.69 -16.71
CA ASP A 163 10.16 -8.95 -17.40
C ASP A 163 8.95 -9.89 -17.38
N GLY A 164 8.06 -9.76 -16.38
CA GLY A 164 6.88 -10.62 -16.29
C GLY A 164 5.70 -10.05 -15.55
N ILE A 165 4.50 -10.48 -15.93
CA ILE A 165 3.23 -10.19 -15.25
C ILE A 165 2.50 -11.52 -15.05
N ILE A 166 2.19 -11.85 -13.79
CA ILE A 166 1.35 -13.02 -13.47
C ILE A 166 -0.11 -12.59 -13.50
N HIS A 167 -0.91 -13.29 -14.30
CA HIS A 167 -2.35 -13.10 -14.32
C HIS A 167 -2.98 -13.69 -13.06
N GLY A 168 -3.93 -12.99 -12.49
CA GLY A 168 -4.69 -13.41 -11.32
C GLY A 168 -6.02 -12.66 -11.26
N GLU A 169 -6.86 -13.07 -10.33
CA GLU A 169 -8.11 -12.37 -10.05
C GLU A 169 -7.83 -10.97 -9.48
N PRO A 170 -8.78 -10.03 -9.57
CA PRO A 170 -8.69 -8.74 -8.90
C PRO A 170 -8.42 -8.91 -7.41
N THR A 171 -7.66 -7.99 -6.82
CA THR A 171 -7.31 -8.08 -5.40
C THR A 171 -8.54 -7.87 -4.50
N GLN A 172 -8.59 -8.59 -3.38
CA GLN A 172 -9.77 -8.62 -2.52
C GLN A 172 -9.93 -7.33 -1.71
N LEU A 173 -8.83 -6.83 -1.10
CA LEU A 173 -8.87 -5.65 -0.23
C LEU A 173 -8.78 -4.34 -1.00
N GLY A 174 -8.05 -4.31 -2.10
CA GLY A 174 -7.89 -3.14 -2.96
C GLY A 174 -7.03 -2.00 -2.36
N LEU A 175 -6.66 -2.07 -1.09
CA LEU A 175 -5.78 -1.12 -0.41
C LEU A 175 -4.53 -1.84 0.10
N GLU A 176 -3.44 -1.09 0.30
CA GLU A 176 -2.18 -1.62 0.80
C GLU A 176 -2.27 -2.11 2.25
N SER A 177 -1.29 -2.91 2.65
CA SER A 177 -1.15 -3.45 4.01
C SER A 177 -1.06 -2.37 5.08
N THR A 178 -1.54 -2.70 6.27
CA THR A 178 -1.23 -1.97 7.50
C THR A 178 0.26 -2.06 7.78
N VAL A 179 0.90 -0.98 8.23
CA VAL A 179 2.32 -0.94 8.57
C VAL A 179 2.48 -0.55 10.04
N VAL A 180 3.13 -1.42 10.81
CA VAL A 180 3.41 -1.21 12.23
C VAL A 180 4.91 -1.27 12.48
N ASP A 181 5.47 -0.27 13.15
CA ASP A 181 6.86 -0.29 13.60
C ASP A 181 6.97 -1.03 14.93
N VAL A 182 7.73 -2.11 14.92
CA VAL A 182 8.05 -2.95 16.07
C VAL A 182 9.56 -2.99 16.36
N SER A 183 10.31 -2.09 15.70
CA SER A 183 11.78 -2.04 15.80
C SER A 183 12.28 -1.46 17.12
N THR A 184 11.40 -0.78 17.86
CA THR A 184 11.67 -0.17 19.16
C THR A 184 10.71 -0.71 20.22
N SER A 185 10.90 -0.33 21.49
CA SER A 185 9.96 -0.67 22.57
C SER A 185 8.60 0.01 22.43
N ARG A 186 8.51 1.09 21.64
CA ARG A 186 7.26 1.81 21.34
C ARG A 186 6.69 1.28 20.03
N ILE A 187 5.62 0.50 20.12
CA ILE A 187 4.94 -0.03 18.94
C ILE A 187 4.09 1.08 18.31
N THR A 188 4.28 1.34 17.02
CA THR A 188 3.66 2.49 16.34
C THR A 188 3.00 2.07 15.03
N LEU A 189 1.71 2.38 14.87
CA LEU A 189 0.99 2.28 13.61
C LEU A 189 1.48 3.43 12.70
N LEU A 190 2.21 3.07 11.63
CA LEU A 190 2.75 4.03 10.67
C LEU A 190 1.78 4.31 9.52
N ARG A 191 1.00 3.32 9.11
CA ARG A 191 0.05 3.44 8.00
C ARG A 191 -1.16 2.53 8.22
N PRO A 192 -2.39 3.05 8.23
CA PRO A 192 -3.58 2.22 8.23
C PRO A 192 -3.71 1.43 6.93
N GLY A 193 -4.28 0.22 6.99
CA GLY A 193 -4.44 -0.71 5.87
C GLY A 193 -5.42 -1.82 6.18
N GLY A 194 -5.20 -3.03 5.62
CA GLY A 194 -6.13 -4.15 5.73
C GLY A 194 -6.35 -4.73 7.14
N VAL A 195 -5.46 -4.45 8.11
CA VAL A 195 -5.70 -4.74 9.54
C VAL A 195 -6.03 -3.43 10.23
N SER A 196 -7.20 -3.36 10.88
CA SER A 196 -7.67 -2.14 11.53
C SER A 196 -6.92 -1.84 12.83
N LEU A 197 -6.98 -0.57 13.28
CA LEU A 197 -6.41 -0.16 14.56
C LEU A 197 -7.03 -0.93 15.72
N GLU A 198 -8.34 -1.11 15.72
CA GLU A 198 -9.09 -1.82 16.75
C GLU A 198 -8.64 -3.28 16.85
N ALA A 199 -8.39 -3.93 15.69
CA ALA A 199 -7.84 -5.28 15.66
C ALA A 199 -6.41 -5.35 16.22
N LEU A 200 -5.56 -4.37 15.89
CA LEU A 200 -4.20 -4.28 16.47
C LEU A 200 -4.24 -4.07 17.98
N GLN A 201 -5.16 -3.24 18.49
CA GLN A 201 -5.32 -2.95 19.92
C GLN A 201 -5.75 -4.18 20.74
N THR A 202 -6.34 -5.21 20.10
CA THR A 202 -6.61 -6.48 20.81
C THR A 202 -5.33 -7.23 21.20
N VAL A 203 -4.21 -6.93 20.52
CA VAL A 203 -2.88 -7.56 20.76
C VAL A 203 -1.95 -6.57 21.45
N VAL A 204 -1.95 -5.32 21.04
CA VAL A 204 -1.10 -4.23 21.56
C VAL A 204 -2.03 -3.07 21.99
N PRO A 205 -2.59 -3.09 23.21
CA PRO A 205 -3.56 -2.08 23.64
C PRO A 205 -3.04 -0.64 23.55
N ASP A 206 -1.74 -0.43 23.82
CA ASP A 206 -1.09 0.88 23.87
C ASP A 206 -0.40 1.28 22.56
N ILE A 207 -0.80 0.67 21.43
CA ILE A 207 -0.21 1.01 20.13
C ILE A 207 -0.35 2.51 19.84
N GLN A 208 0.76 3.15 19.50
CA GLN A 208 0.77 4.57 19.15
C GLN A 208 0.37 4.75 17.68
N ILE A 209 -0.18 5.92 17.35
CA ILE A 209 -0.49 6.29 15.96
C ILE A 209 0.51 7.37 15.53
N TYR A 210 1.19 7.11 14.41
CA TYR A 210 2.06 8.11 13.80
C TYR A 210 1.21 9.21 13.17
N SER A 211 1.44 10.48 13.56
CA SER A 211 0.86 11.65 12.91
C SER A 211 1.97 12.59 12.46
N ALA A 212 2.01 12.88 11.16
CA ALA A 212 2.97 13.82 10.59
C ALA A 212 2.73 15.27 11.07
N GLU A 213 1.49 15.59 11.44
CA GLU A 213 1.08 16.93 11.93
C GLU A 213 1.65 17.26 13.32
N LEU A 214 1.98 16.27 14.14
CA LEU A 214 2.57 16.47 15.46
C LEU A 214 3.98 17.11 15.42
N ASN A 215 4.62 17.11 14.26
CA ASN A 215 5.95 17.71 14.08
C ASN A 215 5.93 19.16 13.57
N LEU A 216 4.78 19.71 13.20
CA LEU A 216 4.71 21.05 12.59
C LEU A 216 4.13 22.15 13.48
N ASP A 217 3.44 21.84 14.58
CA ASP A 217 2.79 22.90 15.36
C ASP A 217 2.84 22.68 16.88
N LYS A 218 3.77 23.38 17.55
CA LYS A 218 3.84 23.47 19.01
C LYS A 218 2.83 24.47 19.62
N SER A 219 1.95 25.07 18.82
CA SER A 219 1.11 26.20 19.23
C SER A 219 -0.40 25.96 19.31
N ASN A 220 -0.93 24.79 18.89
CA ASN A 220 -2.38 24.61 18.84
C ASN A 220 -2.93 23.73 19.97
N SER A 221 -3.65 24.36 20.91
CA SER A 221 -4.18 23.81 22.16
C SER A 221 -5.51 23.02 22.03
N ALA A 222 -5.93 22.65 20.82
CA ALA A 222 -7.29 22.12 20.53
C ALA A 222 -7.37 20.59 20.40
N LEU A 223 -6.29 19.82 20.62
CA LEU A 223 -6.29 18.36 20.50
C LEU A 223 -6.67 17.65 21.81
N PRO A 224 -7.36 16.48 21.74
CA PRO A 224 -7.70 15.68 22.91
C PRO A 224 -6.48 15.27 23.75
N VAL A 225 -6.62 15.24 25.07
CA VAL A 225 -5.54 15.00 26.05
C VAL A 225 -4.75 13.71 25.79
N ALA A 226 -5.38 12.67 25.19
CA ALA A 226 -4.73 11.40 24.85
C ALA A 226 -3.63 11.51 23.77
N LEU A 227 -3.59 12.61 23.00
CA LEU A 227 -2.62 12.82 21.91
C LEU A 227 -1.44 13.76 22.28
N ARG A 228 -1.38 14.24 23.53
CA ARG A 228 -0.44 15.31 23.93
C ARG A 228 0.93 14.85 24.43
N HIS A 229 1.19 13.56 24.56
CA HIS A 229 2.44 13.06 25.16
C HIS A 229 3.26 12.22 24.19
N ALA A 230 3.92 12.87 23.22
CA ALA A 230 5.08 12.31 22.52
C ALA A 230 6.34 13.06 22.97
N PRO A 231 7.37 12.40 23.55
CA PRO A 231 8.64 13.06 23.83
C PRO A 231 9.39 13.39 22.54
N ASN A 232 10.17 14.49 22.60
CA ASN A 232 10.98 15.06 21.52
C ASN A 232 12.07 14.09 21.02
N ASP A 233 11.74 13.20 20.08
CA ASP A 233 12.74 12.56 19.24
C ASP A 233 12.58 13.06 17.81
N THR A 234 13.38 14.10 17.49
CA THR A 234 13.37 14.83 16.20
C THR A 234 13.96 14.04 15.03
N ASN A 235 14.20 12.73 15.20
CA ASN A 235 14.82 11.83 14.23
C ASN A 235 14.02 10.56 13.96
N VAL A 236 12.70 10.59 14.02
CA VAL A 236 11.91 9.50 13.41
C VAL A 236 11.98 9.72 11.89
N ALA A 237 13.08 9.23 11.31
CA ALA A 237 13.13 9.01 9.87
C ALA A 237 11.90 8.18 9.52
N VAL A 238 11.10 8.64 8.56
CA VAL A 238 9.85 7.99 8.17
C VAL A 238 10.18 6.59 7.66
N ASN A 239 10.04 5.59 8.53
CA ASN A 239 10.45 4.19 8.30
C ASN A 239 9.43 3.42 7.47
N SER A 240 8.44 4.08 6.85
CA SER A 240 7.35 3.40 6.16
C SER A 240 7.28 3.76 4.67
N PRO A 241 7.07 2.76 3.79
CA PRO A 241 6.75 2.99 2.39
C PRO A 241 5.48 3.84 2.23
N GLY A 242 5.52 4.83 1.32
CA GLY A 242 4.33 5.58 0.91
C GLY A 242 3.99 6.81 1.78
N LEU A 243 4.84 7.22 2.73
CA LEU A 243 4.61 8.43 3.54
C LEU A 243 5.28 9.70 3.01
N ARG A 244 6.30 9.60 2.14
CA ARG A 244 7.16 10.73 1.74
C ARG A 244 6.75 11.45 0.44
N HIS A 245 6.01 10.80 -0.45
CA HIS A 245 5.75 11.31 -1.80
C HIS A 245 4.26 11.30 -2.09
N ARG A 246 3.84 12.05 -3.11
CA ARG A 246 2.47 12.00 -3.63
C ARG A 246 2.19 10.61 -4.16
N HIS A 247 1.08 10.04 -3.74
CA HIS A 247 0.64 8.70 -4.09
C HIS A 247 -0.84 8.69 -4.46
N TYR A 248 -1.25 7.68 -5.24
CA TYR A 248 -2.65 7.34 -5.51
C TYR A 248 -3.42 8.34 -6.37
N GLN A 249 -2.74 9.29 -7.04
CA GLN A 249 -3.42 10.35 -7.79
C GLN A 249 -3.86 9.88 -9.18
N PRO A 250 -5.17 9.90 -9.51
CA PRO A 250 -5.63 9.91 -10.88
C PRO A 250 -5.31 11.27 -11.54
N LYS A 251 -5.54 11.37 -12.86
CA LYS A 251 -5.49 12.66 -13.57
C LYS A 251 -6.66 13.57 -13.17
N ALA A 252 -7.82 12.95 -12.87
CA ALA A 252 -8.99 13.65 -12.38
C ALA A 252 -8.73 14.27 -11.00
N ARG A 253 -9.29 15.46 -10.76
CA ARG A 253 -9.27 16.09 -9.43
C ARG A 253 -10.18 15.33 -8.47
N ILE A 254 -9.65 14.93 -7.31
CA ILE A 254 -10.43 14.28 -6.26
C ILE A 254 -11.03 15.31 -5.35
N ILE A 255 -12.34 15.21 -5.11
CA ILE A 255 -13.09 16.05 -4.18
C ILE A 255 -13.78 15.15 -3.16
N LEU A 256 -13.44 15.34 -1.89
CA LEU A 256 -14.13 14.66 -0.79
C LEU A 256 -15.47 15.35 -0.53
N VAL A 257 -16.51 14.56 -0.46
CA VAL A 257 -17.87 15.05 -0.20
C VAL A 257 -18.50 14.32 0.98
N THR A 258 -19.37 15.00 1.69
CA THR A 258 -20.29 14.40 2.66
C THR A 258 -21.71 14.62 2.14
N ASN A 259 -22.67 13.76 2.50
CA ASN A 259 -24.07 13.92 2.09
C ASN A 259 -24.69 15.30 2.43
N LYS A 260 -23.99 16.13 3.22
CA LYS A 260 -24.43 17.47 3.63
C LYS A 260 -23.80 18.61 2.82
N ASN A 261 -22.78 18.34 1.99
CA ASN A 261 -22.01 19.37 1.29
C ASN A 261 -22.37 19.45 -0.21
N VAL A 262 -23.66 19.60 -0.50
CA VAL A 262 -24.17 19.78 -1.88
C VAL A 262 -23.59 21.02 -2.57
N GLU A 263 -23.16 22.02 -1.79
CA GLU A 263 -22.56 23.27 -2.30
C GLU A 263 -21.19 23.08 -2.99
N GLN A 264 -20.55 21.93 -2.80
CA GLN A 264 -19.25 21.63 -3.41
C GLN A 264 -19.34 21.00 -4.81
N TRP A 265 -20.56 20.71 -5.30
CA TRP A 265 -20.72 20.16 -6.63
C TRP A 265 -20.38 21.21 -7.71
N ILE A 266 -19.53 20.82 -8.67
CA ILE A 266 -19.22 21.62 -9.85
C ILE A 266 -20.11 21.12 -10.99
N HIS A 267 -20.97 21.99 -11.54
CA HIS A 267 -22.08 21.59 -12.42
C HIS A 267 -21.69 21.40 -13.89
N ASP A 268 -20.52 21.92 -14.34
CA ASP A 268 -20.22 22.09 -15.76
C ASP A 268 -19.10 21.19 -16.29
N GLU A 269 -18.57 20.28 -15.46
CA GLU A 269 -17.48 19.38 -15.87
C GLU A 269 -17.89 17.91 -15.81
N PRO A 270 -17.38 17.05 -16.73
CA PRO A 270 -17.55 15.61 -16.66
C PRO A 270 -17.02 15.07 -15.34
N ALA A 271 -17.88 14.41 -14.56
CA ALA A 271 -17.53 13.95 -13.22
C ALA A 271 -17.99 12.52 -12.98
N PHE A 272 -17.26 11.86 -12.07
CA PHE A 272 -17.58 10.55 -11.54
C PHE A 272 -17.88 10.68 -10.05
N PHE A 273 -18.65 9.75 -9.50
CA PHE A 273 -18.93 9.64 -8.07
C PHE A 273 -18.72 8.21 -7.60
N ILE A 274 -18.08 8.05 -6.45
CA ILE A 274 -17.99 6.79 -5.72
C ILE A 274 -18.28 7.03 -4.23
N GLY A 275 -19.12 6.17 -3.63
CA GLY A 275 -19.51 6.26 -2.23
C GLY A 275 -20.33 5.07 -1.79
N ILE A 276 -20.91 5.14 -0.58
CA ILE A 276 -21.82 4.13 0.01
C ILE A 276 -23.26 4.62 0.03
N SER A 277 -23.49 5.88 -0.30
CA SER A 277 -24.82 6.51 -0.36
C SER A 277 -25.11 7.03 -1.76
N GLU A 278 -26.38 7.03 -2.16
CA GLU A 278 -26.81 7.66 -3.41
C GLU A 278 -26.61 9.18 -3.31
N PRO A 279 -25.93 9.82 -4.26
CA PRO A 279 -25.71 11.26 -4.22
C PRO A 279 -27.00 12.03 -4.53
N GLU A 280 -27.47 12.86 -3.59
CA GLU A 280 -28.62 13.71 -3.78
C GLU A 280 -28.25 14.96 -4.58
N ASN A 281 -29.16 15.40 -5.50
CA ASN A 281 -29.00 16.62 -6.33
C ASN A 281 -27.63 16.71 -7.04
N ALA A 282 -27.06 15.56 -7.41
CA ALA A 282 -25.78 15.52 -8.11
C ALA A 282 -25.89 16.22 -9.49
N PRO A 283 -24.85 16.94 -9.92
CA PRO A 283 -24.78 17.49 -11.27
C PRO A 283 -24.77 16.37 -12.31
N LYS A 284 -24.73 16.70 -13.60
CA LYS A 284 -24.61 15.71 -14.68
C LYS A 284 -23.35 14.89 -14.48
N LEU A 285 -23.47 13.77 -13.79
CA LEU A 285 -22.41 12.82 -13.58
C LEU A 285 -22.37 11.83 -14.75
N ILE A 286 -21.19 11.53 -15.24
CA ILE A 286 -20.99 10.52 -16.30
C ILE A 286 -21.23 9.13 -15.70
N ARG A 287 -20.71 8.88 -14.48
CA ARG A 287 -20.79 7.58 -13.83
C ARG A 287 -20.94 7.72 -12.31
N ILE A 288 -21.95 7.05 -11.79
CA ILE A 288 -22.17 6.90 -10.35
C ILE A 288 -21.91 5.45 -9.98
N PHE A 289 -21.12 5.24 -8.94
CA PHE A 289 -20.88 3.92 -8.35
C PHE A 289 -21.19 3.99 -6.85
N VAL A 290 -22.31 3.36 -6.45
CA VAL A 290 -22.69 3.21 -5.05
C VAL A 290 -22.28 1.84 -4.57
N CYS A 291 -21.36 1.78 -3.62
CA CYS A 291 -20.86 0.56 -3.01
C CYS A 291 -21.82 0.07 -1.92
N ARG A 292 -21.92 -1.24 -1.74
CA ARG A 292 -22.78 -1.86 -0.72
C ARG A 292 -22.23 -1.74 0.69
N SER A 293 -20.91 -1.52 0.82
CA SER A 293 -20.20 -1.40 2.09
C SER A 293 -18.93 -0.59 1.92
N ILE A 294 -18.32 -0.17 3.04
CA ILE A 294 -17.00 0.48 3.07
C ILE A 294 -15.92 -0.48 2.53
N ASP A 295 -16.04 -1.80 2.75
CA ASP A 295 -15.09 -2.79 2.21
C ASP A 295 -15.16 -2.84 0.69
N GLU A 296 -16.35 -2.84 0.09
CA GLU A 296 -16.49 -2.77 -1.36
C GLU A 296 -15.93 -1.46 -1.90
N TYR A 297 -16.18 -0.34 -1.21
CA TYR A 297 -15.63 0.95 -1.60
C TYR A 297 -14.10 0.91 -1.60
N ALA A 298 -13.48 0.40 -0.54
CA ALA A 298 -12.03 0.22 -0.45
C ALA A 298 -11.49 -0.64 -1.60
N SER A 299 -12.14 -1.78 -1.89
CA SER A 299 -11.70 -2.71 -2.93
C SER A 299 -11.82 -2.13 -4.35
N ARG A 300 -12.75 -1.23 -4.59
CA ARG A 300 -13.03 -0.61 -5.89
C ARG A 300 -12.29 0.69 -6.15
N LEU A 301 -11.78 1.36 -5.11
CA LEU A 301 -11.27 2.73 -5.19
C LEU A 301 -10.29 2.96 -6.34
N PHE A 302 -9.21 2.20 -6.37
CA PHE A 302 -8.14 2.41 -7.35
C PHE A 302 -8.54 2.03 -8.77
N ASP A 303 -9.35 0.98 -8.93
CA ASP A 303 -9.90 0.61 -10.23
C ASP A 303 -10.86 1.70 -10.75
N PHE A 304 -11.69 2.25 -9.87
CA PHE A 304 -12.58 3.34 -10.22
C PHE A 304 -11.82 4.61 -10.64
N PHE A 305 -10.73 4.96 -9.94
CA PHE A 305 -9.87 6.07 -10.34
C PHE A 305 -9.27 5.87 -11.73
N ARG A 306 -8.83 4.64 -12.06
CA ARG A 306 -8.32 4.31 -13.38
C ARG A 306 -9.41 4.40 -14.46
N GLN A 307 -10.61 3.93 -14.17
CA GLN A 307 -11.75 4.07 -15.08
C GLN A 307 -12.12 5.53 -15.33
N ALA A 308 -12.06 6.38 -14.31
CA ALA A 308 -12.27 7.82 -14.46
C ALA A 308 -11.21 8.44 -15.40
N ASP A 309 -9.93 8.06 -15.23
CA ASP A 309 -8.84 8.51 -16.11
C ASP A 309 -9.01 8.04 -17.57
N GLN A 310 -9.49 6.81 -17.79
CA GLN A 310 -9.75 6.25 -19.13
C GLN A 310 -10.94 6.90 -19.82
N CYS A 311 -11.89 7.44 -19.06
CA CYS A 311 -13.03 8.19 -19.57
C CYS A 311 -12.81 9.70 -19.60
N ASP A 312 -11.57 10.18 -19.39
CA ASP A 312 -11.21 11.60 -19.35
C ASP A 312 -12.06 12.44 -18.39
N ALA A 313 -12.49 11.82 -17.27
CA ALA A 313 -13.20 12.55 -16.23
C ALA A 313 -12.31 13.65 -15.64
N ARG A 314 -12.88 14.83 -15.42
CA ARG A 314 -12.16 15.97 -14.82
C ARG A 314 -12.19 15.93 -13.29
N ILE A 315 -13.28 15.38 -12.75
CA ILE A 315 -13.53 15.36 -11.31
C ILE A 315 -13.99 13.96 -10.90
N VAL A 316 -13.50 13.49 -9.76
CA VAL A 316 -14.05 12.33 -9.04
C VAL A 316 -14.50 12.79 -7.65
N TYR A 317 -15.78 12.75 -7.41
CA TYR A 317 -16.35 12.95 -6.08
C TYR A 317 -16.26 11.64 -5.29
N CYS A 318 -15.71 11.73 -4.10
CA CYS A 318 -15.50 10.60 -3.21
C CYS A 318 -16.24 10.86 -1.89
N GLU A 319 -17.18 10.00 -1.54
CA GLU A 319 -17.89 10.13 -0.27
C GLU A 319 -16.94 9.86 0.90
N SER A 320 -16.94 10.76 1.88
CA SER A 320 -16.23 10.55 3.15
C SER A 320 -16.98 9.56 4.02
N VAL A 321 -16.25 8.60 4.61
CA VAL A 321 -16.80 7.55 5.47
C VAL A 321 -16.23 7.63 6.89
N PRO A 322 -16.84 6.96 7.89
CA PRO A 322 -16.28 6.86 9.23
C PRO A 322 -14.89 6.21 9.24
N GLU A 323 -13.98 6.77 10.06
CA GLU A 323 -12.58 6.34 10.16
C GLU A 323 -12.36 5.21 11.16
N ASN A 324 -13.21 4.19 11.14
CA ASN A 324 -13.05 2.95 11.89
C ASN A 324 -12.92 1.76 10.94
N GLY A 325 -12.35 0.66 11.42
CA GLY A 325 -12.11 -0.50 10.59
C GLY A 325 -11.30 -0.17 9.33
N ILE A 326 -11.72 -0.68 8.17
CA ILE A 326 -11.10 -0.38 6.86
C ILE A 326 -11.32 1.07 6.42
N GLY A 327 -12.32 1.76 6.98
CA GLY A 327 -12.63 3.16 6.67
C GLY A 327 -11.46 4.11 6.98
N ALA A 328 -10.67 3.84 8.03
CA ALA A 328 -9.47 4.61 8.33
C ALA A 328 -8.43 4.53 7.20
N ALA A 329 -8.22 3.34 6.64
CA ALA A 329 -7.32 3.15 5.50
C ALA A 329 -7.86 3.81 4.22
N LEU A 330 -9.16 3.65 3.96
CA LEU A 330 -9.82 4.27 2.81
C LEU A 330 -9.68 5.80 2.87
N MET A 331 -10.00 6.42 4.01
CA MET A 331 -9.89 7.87 4.17
C MET A 331 -8.44 8.37 4.07
N ASP A 332 -7.44 7.64 4.57
CA ASP A 332 -6.03 7.99 4.35
C ASP A 332 -5.69 8.04 2.85
N ARG A 333 -6.16 7.06 2.05
CA ARG A 333 -5.91 7.03 0.60
C ARG A 333 -6.65 8.15 -0.14
N LEU A 334 -7.89 8.44 0.24
CA LEU A 334 -8.69 9.51 -0.33
C LEU A 334 -8.08 10.89 -0.08
N ARG A 335 -7.63 11.17 1.16
CA ARG A 335 -6.94 12.44 1.49
C ARG A 335 -5.67 12.61 0.67
N ARG A 336 -4.81 11.59 0.61
CA ARG A 336 -3.57 11.63 -0.20
C ARG A 336 -3.83 11.81 -1.68
N ALA A 337 -4.93 11.28 -2.20
CA ALA A 337 -5.32 11.48 -3.59
C ALA A 337 -5.91 12.88 -3.84
N SER A 338 -6.50 13.54 -2.83
CA SER A 338 -7.08 14.88 -2.93
C SER A 338 -6.08 16.03 -2.70
N GLU A 339 -4.89 15.73 -2.15
CA GLU A 339 -3.79 16.69 -1.95
C GLU A 339 -3.11 17.00 -3.29
N SER A 340 -3.67 17.92 -4.08
CA SER A 340 -3.16 18.34 -5.40
C SER A 340 -2.73 19.80 -5.40
#